data_587f8307b36cf1b7ee5c043beddb1f09
#
_entry.id   587f8307b36cf1b7ee5c043beddb1f09
#
_cell.length_a   1.000
_cell.length_b   1.000
_cell.length_c   1.000
_cell.angle_alpha   90.00
_cell.angle_beta   90.00
_cell.angle_gamma   90.00
#
_symmetry.space_group_name_H-M   'P 1'
#
loop_
_entity.id
_entity.type
_entity.pdbx_description
1 polymer ?
#
loop_
_entity_poly.entity_id
_entity_poly.type
_entity_poly.pdbx_seq_one_letter_code
_entity_poly.pdbx_strand_id
1 'polypeptide(L)' 'METKQALQALSALAQESRLAIFRLLIQQGPAGLAAGAIGEKLDLPPATLSFHLAGLARAGLVDA' A
#
# COMPACT_ATOMS: atom_id res chain seq x y z
N MET A 1 -6.72 -1.40 -17.44
CA MET A 1 -7.28 -0.52 -16.39
C MET A 1 -7.98 0.66 -17.05
N GLU A 2 -9.21 0.94 -16.70
CA GLU A 2 -9.91 2.10 -17.27
C GLU A 2 -9.41 3.40 -16.62
N THR A 3 -9.76 4.55 -17.23
CA THR A 3 -9.28 5.86 -16.78
C THR A 3 -9.64 6.15 -15.33
N LYS A 4 -10.88 5.87 -14.92
CA LYS A 4 -11.33 6.12 -13.55
C LYS A 4 -10.52 5.29 -12.55
N GLN A 5 -10.31 4.01 -12.85
CA GLN A 5 -9.49 3.14 -12.01
C GLN A 5 -8.05 3.60 -11.93
N ALA A 6 -7.50 4.07 -13.06
CA ALA A 6 -6.14 4.60 -13.08
C ALA A 6 -6.00 5.84 -12.20
N LEU A 7 -6.98 6.74 -12.24
CA LEU A 7 -6.97 7.93 -11.40
C LEU A 7 -7.06 7.59 -9.92
N GLN A 8 -7.89 6.60 -9.56
CA GLN A 8 -7.99 6.14 -8.18
C GLN A 8 -6.68 5.55 -7.69
N ALA A 9 -6.02 4.74 -8.53
CA ALA A 9 -4.73 4.14 -8.19
C ALA A 9 -3.67 5.22 -7.99
N LEU A 10 -3.59 6.18 -8.89
CA LEU A 10 -2.63 7.28 -8.79
C LEU A 10 -2.89 8.14 -7.55
N SER A 11 -4.16 8.43 -7.25
CA SER A 11 -4.52 9.17 -6.05
C SER A 11 -4.09 8.45 -4.78
N ALA A 12 -4.27 7.12 -4.73
CA ALA A 12 -3.85 6.34 -3.57
C ALA A 12 -2.34 6.39 -3.37
N LEU A 13 -1.56 6.40 -4.46
CA LEU A 13 -0.10 6.45 -4.39
C LEU A 13 0.45 7.86 -4.19
N ALA A 14 -0.37 8.89 -4.34
CA ALA A 14 0.08 10.28 -4.19
C ALA A 14 0.41 10.64 -2.73
N GLN A 15 0.01 9.81 -1.78
CA GLN A 15 0.30 10.02 -0.36
C GLN A 15 1.61 9.29 -0.03
N GLU A 16 2.53 9.99 0.64
CA GLU A 16 3.91 9.53 0.86
C GLU A 16 3.98 8.14 1.53
N SER A 17 3.22 7.93 2.60
CA SER A 17 3.26 6.66 3.33
C SER A 17 2.74 5.50 2.49
N ARG A 18 1.70 5.73 1.69
CA ARG A 18 1.15 4.69 0.81
C ARG A 18 2.13 4.32 -0.30
N LEU A 19 2.81 5.31 -0.86
CA LEU A 19 3.84 5.06 -1.87
C LEU A 19 4.97 4.23 -1.27
N ALA A 20 5.42 4.54 -0.05
CA ALA A 20 6.47 3.79 0.62
C ALA A 20 6.06 2.34 0.87
N ILE A 21 4.83 2.11 1.31
CA ILE A 21 4.30 0.75 1.51
C ILE A 21 4.29 -0.01 0.19
N PHE A 22 3.77 0.61 -0.85
CA PHE A 22 3.64 -0.03 -2.17
C PHE A 22 5.01 -0.41 -2.73
N ARG A 23 5.98 0.50 -2.65
CA ARG A 23 7.35 0.24 -3.13
C ARG A 23 8.00 -0.91 -2.36
N LEU A 24 7.82 -0.95 -1.05
CA LEU A 24 8.36 -2.02 -0.23
C LEU A 24 7.78 -3.38 -0.64
N LEU A 25 6.47 -3.45 -0.88
CA LEU A 25 5.81 -4.68 -1.31
C LEU A 25 6.30 -5.14 -2.68
N ILE A 26 6.50 -4.20 -3.61
CA ILE A 26 7.06 -4.53 -4.93
C ILE A 26 8.47 -5.12 -4.79
N GLN A 27 9.30 -4.54 -3.94
CA GLN A 27 10.67 -5.02 -3.71
C GLN A 27 10.70 -6.44 -3.13
N GLN A 28 9.71 -6.80 -2.33
CA GLN A 28 9.61 -8.15 -1.78
C GLN A 28 9.11 -9.18 -2.79
N GLY A 29 8.43 -8.73 -3.83
CA GLY A 29 7.93 -9.60 -4.89
C GLY A 29 6.77 -10.48 -4.41
N PRO A 30 6.55 -11.65 -5.07
CA PRO A 30 5.39 -12.51 -4.79
C PRO A 30 5.30 -13.03 -3.36
N ALA A 31 6.42 -13.11 -2.66
CA ALA A 31 6.42 -13.57 -1.26
C ALA A 31 5.71 -12.60 -0.33
N GLY A 32 5.69 -11.31 -0.69
CA GLY A 32 5.07 -10.27 0.13
C GLY A 32 5.76 -10.06 1.46
N LEU A 33 5.11 -9.28 2.32
CA LEU A 33 5.57 -9.03 3.69
C LEU A 33 4.37 -9.05 4.63
N ALA A 34 4.56 -9.59 5.83
CA ALA A 34 3.54 -9.48 6.88
C ALA A 34 3.36 -8.02 7.28
N ALA A 35 2.13 -7.64 7.65
CA ALA A 35 1.81 -6.27 8.04
C ALA A 35 2.71 -5.75 9.17
N GLY A 36 3.01 -6.59 10.17
CA GLY A 36 3.90 -6.22 11.27
C GLY A 36 5.29 -5.83 10.78
N ALA A 37 5.83 -6.57 9.82
CA ALA A 37 7.15 -6.26 9.25
C ALA A 37 7.14 -4.94 8.47
N ILE A 38 6.07 -4.65 7.75
CA ILE A 38 5.91 -3.38 7.05
C ILE A 38 5.90 -2.22 8.04
N GLY A 39 5.11 -2.35 9.11
CA GLY A 39 5.02 -1.33 10.15
C GLY A 39 6.36 -1.05 10.80
N GLU A 40 7.14 -2.09 11.09
CA GLU A 40 8.47 -1.92 11.67
C GLU A 40 9.43 -1.21 10.72
N LYS A 41 9.47 -1.64 9.47
CA LYS A 41 10.38 -1.06 8.48
C LYS A 41 10.09 0.41 8.20
N LEU A 42 8.83 0.79 8.22
CA LEU A 42 8.40 2.16 7.89
C LEU A 42 8.05 2.99 9.12
N ASP A 43 8.20 2.42 10.31
CA ASP A 43 7.88 3.09 11.58
C ASP A 43 6.44 3.61 11.60
N LEU A 44 5.50 2.75 11.23
CA LEU A 44 4.08 3.06 11.20
C LEU A 44 3.33 2.32 12.29
N PRO A 45 2.51 3.01 13.09
CA PRO A 45 1.64 2.34 14.06
C PRO A 45 0.66 1.39 13.36
N PRO A 46 0.26 0.27 14.00
CA PRO A 46 -0.63 -0.72 13.36
C PRO A 46 -1.93 -0.14 12.80
N ALA A 47 -2.59 0.75 13.54
CA ALA A 47 -3.84 1.35 13.06
C ALA A 47 -3.63 2.21 11.81
N THR A 48 -2.54 2.98 11.78
CA THR A 48 -2.19 3.81 10.63
C THR A 48 -1.87 2.93 9.42
N LEU A 49 -1.08 1.88 9.63
CA LEU A 49 -0.76 0.94 8.57
C LEU A 49 -2.00 0.28 8.00
N SER A 50 -2.91 -0.20 8.86
CA SER A 50 -4.16 -0.83 8.42
C SER A 50 -5.01 0.12 7.59
N PHE A 51 -5.06 1.40 7.96
CA PHE A 51 -5.78 2.41 7.20
C PHE A 51 -5.20 2.56 5.79
N HIS A 52 -3.88 2.63 5.67
CA HIS A 52 -3.23 2.76 4.36
C HIS A 52 -3.36 1.51 3.52
N LEU A 53 -3.21 0.33 4.12
CA LEU A 53 -3.39 -0.94 3.40
C LEU A 53 -4.82 -1.09 2.87
N ALA A 54 -5.82 -0.71 3.65
CA ALA A 54 -7.21 -0.71 3.19
C ALA A 54 -7.41 0.25 2.01
N GLY A 55 -6.78 1.42 2.05
CA GLY A 55 -6.85 2.38 0.95
C GLY A 55 -6.22 1.83 -0.34
N LEU A 56 -5.06 1.18 -0.22
CA LEU A 56 -4.39 0.56 -1.36
C LEU A 56 -5.21 -0.61 -1.92
N ALA A 57 -5.82 -1.41 -1.05
CA ALA A 57 -6.67 -2.53 -1.48
C ALA A 57 -7.92 -2.03 -2.23
N ARG A 58 -8.56 -0.97 -1.73
CA ARG A 58 -9.72 -0.39 -2.42
C ARG A 58 -9.36 0.17 -3.79
N ALA A 59 -8.13 0.66 -3.96
CA ALA A 59 -7.64 1.15 -5.25
C ALA A 59 -7.17 0.02 -6.17
N GLY A 60 -7.19 -1.24 -5.72
CA GLY A 60 -6.77 -2.39 -6.53
C GLY A 60 -5.27 -2.55 -6.65
N LEU A 61 -4.49 -1.88 -5.79
CA LEU A 61 -3.04 -1.92 -5.87
C LEU A 61 -2.42 -3.05 -5.05
N VAL A 62 -3.11 -3.53 -4.03
CA VAL A 62 -2.70 -4.68 -3.23
C VAL A 62 -3.92 -5.58 -2.98
N ASP A 63 -3.65 -6.86 -2.71
CA ASP A 63 -4.68 -7.81 -2.28
C ASP A 63 -4.88 -7.66 -0.77
N ALA A 64 -6.14 -7.65 -0.38
CA ALA A 64 -6.47 -7.53 1.04
C ALA A 64 -6.34 -8.85 1.78
#